data_33a1576e18b7b852654c963a138d0945
#
_entry.id   33a1576e18b7b852654c963a138d0945
#
_cell.length_a   1.000
_cell.length_b   1.000
_cell.length_c   1.000
_cell.angle_alpha   90.00
_cell.angle_beta   90.00
_cell.angle_gamma   90.00
#
_symmetry.space_group_name_H-M   'P 1'
#
loop_
_entity.id
_entity.type
_entity.pdbx_description
1 polymer ?
#
loop_
_entity_poly.entity_id
_entity_poly.type
_entity_poly.pdbx_seq_one_letter_code
_entity_poly.pdbx_strand_id
1 'polypeptide(L)'
;LEKMQKTVTVKAAPFSWKDKVGYMFGDIGNNFSFNVVNSFLMIFYTNVLGLTGAQVGILFLCARFIDAFADITVGRLVDNSKLHKNGRFQPWMNRMRYPLIIFFILTFVPIVKDWALPARLVYVFITYLGWGIFYSSVNIPYGSMASAISSKPDDKTSLSTFRAVGSALGSAITSYILPMFIYIGASQKISGSRFFWVVVACGILAYICYALTTGLTTERVRTEKSEKVPMGALVKGLFENRALVVLVLVDIMIVINQNLSGTMISYLFNDYFKNKTAMSIALIFNFATVILLAPFSTWITNKFGRKESSIVALIFGAVIYGALFVIHTHSAVFYLVMLFFGSLGAGMFNLMVWAFITDVIDNHEVLTGTREDGVVYGVNSFARKVAQAIAGGFGGFMLTFIGYKSSTAGGVTQTTAVIDRIYHLATGIPTVCLLVAALLLLFLYPLSKKRVEANAAKLAAIHAKNTEEEKEEENGTSSEA
;
A
#
# COMPACT_ATOMS: atom_id res chain seq x y z
N LEU A 1 26.29 -15.96 -22.57
CA LEU A 1 27.07 -16.42 -21.41
C LEU A 1 26.57 -15.68 -20.18
N GLU A 2 25.52 -16.22 -19.54
CA GLU A 2 24.99 -15.79 -18.25
C GLU A 2 26.10 -15.84 -17.20
N LYS A 3 26.46 -14.67 -16.67
CA LYS A 3 27.18 -14.62 -15.41
C LYS A 3 26.21 -15.00 -14.30
N MET A 4 26.18 -16.29 -13.96
CA MET A 4 25.50 -16.79 -12.75
C MET A 4 25.85 -15.88 -11.56
N GLN A 5 24.88 -15.25 -10.98
CA GLN A 5 25.04 -14.44 -9.76
C GLN A 5 25.63 -15.32 -8.66
N LYS A 6 26.84 -15.03 -8.25
CA LYS A 6 27.45 -15.71 -7.09
C LYS A 6 26.68 -15.37 -5.82
N THR A 7 25.79 -16.26 -5.44
CA THR A 7 25.07 -16.19 -4.17
C THR A 7 25.94 -16.82 -3.08
N VAL A 8 26.44 -16.01 -2.17
CA VAL A 8 27.23 -16.49 -1.02
C VAL A 8 26.31 -16.68 0.18
N THR A 9 26.09 -17.92 0.58
CA THR A 9 25.37 -18.24 1.81
C THR A 9 26.31 -18.12 2.99
N VAL A 10 25.98 -17.29 3.96
CA VAL A 10 26.79 -17.11 5.18
C VAL A 10 26.42 -18.17 6.21
N LYS A 11 27.43 -18.74 6.91
CA LYS A 11 27.21 -19.65 8.01
C LYS A 11 26.56 -18.91 9.18
N ALA A 12 25.23 -18.97 9.26
CA ALA A 12 24.39 -18.30 10.25
C ALA A 12 23.38 -19.30 10.83
N ALA A 13 22.77 -18.97 11.97
CA ALA A 13 21.71 -19.79 12.55
C ALA A 13 20.62 -20.11 11.52
N PRO A 14 20.04 -21.32 11.54
CA PRO A 14 19.00 -21.72 10.57
C PRO A 14 17.78 -20.79 10.66
N PHE A 15 17.00 -20.71 9.56
CA PHE A 15 15.75 -19.98 9.52
C PHE A 15 14.80 -20.45 10.63
N SER A 16 14.23 -19.55 11.38
CA SER A 16 13.46 -19.86 12.57
C SER A 16 12.26 -18.96 12.77
N TRP A 17 11.46 -19.25 13.80
CA TRP A 17 10.35 -18.42 14.24
C TRP A 17 10.77 -16.97 14.56
N LYS A 18 11.99 -16.76 15.03
CA LYS A 18 12.54 -15.42 15.31
C LYS A 18 12.57 -14.54 14.07
N ASP A 19 12.96 -15.12 12.92
CA ASP A 19 12.97 -14.39 11.65
C ASP A 19 11.56 -13.99 11.20
N LYS A 20 10.58 -14.89 11.35
CA LYS A 20 9.19 -14.64 10.99
C LYS A 20 8.57 -13.52 11.83
N VAL A 21 8.71 -13.61 13.14
CA VAL A 21 8.19 -12.61 14.09
C VAL A 21 8.95 -11.28 13.94
N GLY A 22 10.28 -11.32 13.79
CA GLY A 22 11.08 -10.13 13.53
C GLY A 22 10.65 -9.42 12.24
N TYR A 23 10.39 -10.16 11.18
CA TYR A 23 9.90 -9.60 9.92
C TYR A 23 8.49 -9.04 10.04
N MET A 24 7.60 -9.67 10.81
CA MET A 24 6.27 -9.15 11.13
C MET A 24 6.33 -7.77 11.81
N PHE A 25 7.22 -7.58 12.78
CA PHE A 25 7.38 -6.29 13.46
C PHE A 25 7.78 -5.16 12.52
N GLY A 26 8.51 -5.45 11.44
CA GLY A 26 8.85 -4.42 10.45
C GLY A 26 7.63 -3.79 9.79
N ASP A 27 6.63 -4.59 9.47
CA ASP A 27 5.41 -4.07 8.86
C ASP A 27 4.45 -3.44 9.88
N ILE A 28 4.45 -3.92 11.13
CA ILE A 28 3.78 -3.22 12.24
C ILE A 28 4.37 -1.81 12.38
N GLY A 29 5.71 -1.67 12.40
CA GLY A 29 6.39 -0.38 12.49
C GLY A 29 6.10 0.53 11.29
N ASN A 30 6.08 -0.01 10.08
CA ASN A 30 5.68 0.71 8.87
C ASN A 30 4.27 1.28 9.00
N ASN A 31 3.32 0.51 9.49
CA ASN A 31 1.92 0.93 9.60
C ASN A 31 1.68 1.93 10.75
N PHE A 32 2.49 1.93 11.80
CA PHE A 32 2.43 2.97 12.83
C PHE A 32 2.71 4.38 12.28
N SER A 33 3.47 4.52 11.21
CA SER A 33 3.66 5.82 10.56
C SER A 33 2.79 6.00 9.31
N PHE A 34 2.78 5.03 8.41
CA PHE A 34 2.09 5.14 7.13
C PHE A 34 0.57 5.28 7.27
N ASN A 35 -0.07 4.43 8.08
CA ASN A 35 -1.52 4.47 8.26
C ASN A 35 -1.98 5.74 8.97
N VAL A 36 -1.17 6.23 9.95
CA VAL A 36 -1.44 7.51 10.63
C VAL A 36 -1.40 8.67 9.64
N VAL A 37 -0.37 8.74 8.81
CA VAL A 37 -0.24 9.79 7.79
C VAL A 37 -1.36 9.67 6.75
N ASN A 38 -1.61 8.47 6.23
CA ASN A 38 -2.59 8.26 5.17
C ASN A 38 -4.03 8.62 5.60
N SER A 39 -4.42 8.29 6.84
CA SER A 39 -5.80 8.46 7.30
C SER A 39 -6.06 9.79 8.01
N PHE A 40 -5.04 10.38 8.64
CA PHE A 40 -5.26 11.49 9.55
C PHE A 40 -4.45 12.77 9.25
N LEU A 41 -3.46 12.72 8.35
CA LEU A 41 -2.63 13.91 8.10
C LEU A 41 -3.44 15.04 7.46
N MET A 42 -4.30 14.72 6.50
CA MET A 42 -5.13 15.72 5.84
C MET A 42 -6.06 16.44 6.84
N ILE A 43 -6.72 15.67 7.72
CA ILE A 43 -7.60 16.27 8.75
C ILE A 43 -6.81 17.06 9.80
N PHE A 44 -5.57 16.66 10.12
CA PHE A 44 -4.69 17.44 10.98
C PHE A 44 -4.31 18.79 10.32
N TYR A 45 -3.93 18.77 9.04
CA TYR A 45 -3.56 19.98 8.32
C TYR A 45 -4.73 20.94 8.13
N THR A 46 -5.92 20.44 7.88
CA THR A 46 -7.12 21.29 7.70
C THR A 46 -7.70 21.77 9.02
N ASN A 47 -7.77 20.94 10.06
CA ASN A 47 -8.49 21.23 11.29
C ASN A 47 -7.60 21.70 12.46
N VAL A 48 -6.30 21.49 12.38
CA VAL A 48 -5.34 21.95 13.41
C VAL A 48 -4.43 23.04 12.85
N LEU A 49 -3.89 22.88 11.64
CA LEU A 49 -3.02 23.87 11.03
C LEU A 49 -3.80 24.91 10.17
N GLY A 50 -5.08 24.72 9.90
CA GLY A 50 -5.92 25.68 9.17
C GLY A 50 -5.57 25.84 7.69
N LEU A 51 -4.91 24.85 7.08
CA LEU A 51 -4.63 24.85 5.65
C LEU A 51 -5.89 24.49 4.86
N THR A 52 -6.08 25.11 3.71
CA THR A 52 -7.21 24.74 2.82
C THR A 52 -6.96 23.36 2.20
N GLY A 53 -8.03 22.65 1.87
CA GLY A 53 -7.93 21.35 1.21
C GLY A 53 -7.11 21.40 -0.09
N ALA A 54 -7.25 22.48 -0.90
CA ALA A 54 -6.46 22.65 -2.12
C ALA A 54 -4.96 22.81 -1.83
N GLN A 55 -4.57 23.59 -0.81
CA GLN A 55 -3.17 23.74 -0.41
C GLN A 55 -2.57 22.38 -0.01
N VAL A 56 -3.30 21.61 0.80
CA VAL A 56 -2.88 20.27 1.21
C VAL A 56 -2.83 19.30 0.02
N GLY A 57 -3.79 19.38 -0.87
CA GLY A 57 -3.85 18.54 -2.08
C GLY A 57 -2.67 18.77 -3.02
N ILE A 58 -2.34 20.05 -3.32
CA ILE A 58 -1.17 20.41 -4.13
C ILE A 58 0.12 19.91 -3.46
N LEU A 59 0.24 20.12 -2.16
CA LEU A 59 1.39 19.71 -1.37
C LEU A 59 1.59 18.17 -1.43
N PHE A 60 0.52 17.40 -1.25
CA PHE A 60 0.59 15.95 -1.35
C PHE A 60 0.95 15.49 -2.75
N LEU A 61 0.35 16.09 -3.79
CA LEU A 61 0.65 15.76 -5.18
C LEU A 61 2.14 16.00 -5.49
N CYS A 62 2.66 17.20 -5.19
CA CYS A 62 4.05 17.55 -5.44
C CYS A 62 5.02 16.64 -4.65
N ALA A 63 4.76 16.43 -3.36
CA ALA A 63 5.61 15.61 -2.52
C ALA A 63 5.64 14.15 -2.99
N ARG A 64 4.50 13.57 -3.35
CA ARG A 64 4.43 12.19 -3.89
C ARG A 64 5.11 12.04 -5.24
N PHE A 65 5.05 13.07 -6.07
CA PHE A 65 5.77 13.06 -7.34
C PHE A 65 7.29 13.02 -7.11
N ILE A 66 7.80 13.85 -6.21
CA ILE A 66 9.22 13.87 -5.83
C ILE A 66 9.62 12.54 -5.16
N ASP A 67 8.76 11.99 -4.30
CA ASP A 67 8.97 10.74 -3.59
C ASP A 67 9.16 9.56 -4.57
N ALA A 68 8.42 9.54 -5.67
CA ALA A 68 8.58 8.52 -6.72
C ALA A 68 9.99 8.51 -7.35
N PHE A 69 10.62 9.69 -7.52
CA PHE A 69 12.03 9.77 -7.95
C PHE A 69 13.00 9.43 -6.82
N ALA A 70 12.68 9.84 -5.60
CA ALA A 70 13.48 9.53 -4.43
C ALA A 70 13.58 8.02 -4.18
N ASP A 71 12.54 7.26 -4.43
CA ASP A 71 12.53 5.81 -4.30
C ASP A 71 13.56 5.11 -5.19
N ILE A 72 13.66 5.55 -6.45
CA ILE A 72 14.67 5.03 -7.39
C ILE A 72 16.07 5.32 -6.87
N THR A 73 16.26 6.53 -6.34
CA THR A 73 17.55 6.96 -5.78
C THR A 73 17.87 6.18 -4.52
N VAL A 74 16.91 6.01 -3.61
CA VAL A 74 17.04 5.21 -2.39
C VAL A 74 17.35 3.75 -2.71
N GLY A 75 16.62 3.15 -3.66
CA GLY A 75 16.91 1.78 -4.10
C GLY A 75 18.37 1.62 -4.56
N ARG A 76 18.85 2.56 -5.39
CA ARG A 76 20.26 2.56 -5.86
C ARG A 76 21.26 2.74 -4.72
N LEU A 77 20.97 3.63 -3.76
CA LEU A 77 21.84 3.86 -2.60
C LEU A 77 21.91 2.62 -1.71
N VAL A 78 20.79 1.95 -1.48
CA VAL A 78 20.73 0.67 -0.74
C VAL A 78 21.52 -0.40 -1.45
N ASP A 79 21.34 -0.58 -2.77
CA ASP A 79 22.05 -1.58 -3.56
C ASP A 79 23.57 -1.35 -3.62
N ASN A 80 23.99 -0.09 -3.64
CA ASN A 80 25.40 0.29 -3.65
C ASN A 80 26.01 0.40 -2.22
N SER A 81 25.20 0.23 -1.16
CA SER A 81 25.70 0.32 0.21
C SER A 81 26.67 -0.82 0.52
N LYS A 82 27.65 -0.54 1.41
CA LYS A 82 28.66 -1.51 1.82
C LYS A 82 28.01 -2.69 2.55
N LEU A 83 28.46 -3.89 2.21
CA LEU A 83 28.07 -5.11 2.90
C LEU A 83 28.75 -5.15 4.29
N HIS A 84 27.98 -5.16 5.35
CA HIS A 84 28.43 -5.27 6.72
C HIS A 84 28.37 -6.72 7.23
N LYS A 85 28.92 -6.98 8.44
CA LYS A 85 28.84 -8.30 9.07
C LYS A 85 27.40 -8.82 9.23
N ASN A 86 26.45 -7.91 9.49
CA ASN A 86 25.03 -8.22 9.69
C ASN A 86 24.19 -8.14 8.40
N GLY A 87 24.84 -8.06 7.23
CA GLY A 87 24.15 -7.92 5.95
C GLY A 87 24.21 -6.50 5.39
N ARG A 88 23.30 -6.18 4.45
CA ARG A 88 23.20 -4.88 3.77
C ARG A 88 21.99 -4.08 4.26
N PHE A 89 20.86 -4.74 4.39
CA PHE A 89 19.57 -4.09 4.66
C PHE A 89 19.39 -3.72 6.14
N GLN A 90 19.79 -4.60 7.08
CA GLN A 90 19.70 -4.32 8.51
C GLN A 90 20.47 -3.08 8.96
N PRO A 91 21.77 -2.90 8.61
CA PRO A 91 22.52 -1.72 9.01
C PRO A 91 21.95 -0.43 8.40
N TRP A 92 21.42 -0.53 7.18
CA TRP A 92 20.76 0.59 6.51
C TRP A 92 19.48 1.00 7.26
N MET A 93 18.58 0.05 7.54
CA MET A 93 17.35 0.28 8.30
C MET A 93 17.63 0.85 9.70
N ASN A 94 18.66 0.33 10.37
CA ASN A 94 19.08 0.83 11.69
C ASN A 94 19.48 2.30 11.68
N ARG A 95 20.03 2.81 10.59
CA ARG A 95 20.38 4.24 10.44
C ARG A 95 19.17 5.07 10.05
N MET A 96 18.35 4.59 9.09
CA MET A 96 17.26 5.37 8.51
C MET A 96 16.01 5.43 9.38
N ARG A 97 15.84 4.53 10.36
CA ARG A 97 14.72 4.61 11.32
C ARG A 97 14.73 5.89 12.16
N TYR A 98 15.90 6.45 12.50
CA TYR A 98 15.99 7.67 13.28
C TYR A 98 15.41 8.88 12.54
N PRO A 99 15.89 9.24 11.34
CA PRO A 99 15.31 10.37 10.61
C PRO A 99 13.86 10.10 10.23
N LEU A 100 13.45 8.85 9.94
CA LEU A 100 12.05 8.51 9.70
C LEU A 100 11.15 8.93 10.87
N ILE A 101 11.48 8.51 12.08
CA ILE A 101 10.68 8.82 13.27
C ILE A 101 10.70 10.32 13.59
N ILE A 102 11.83 10.97 13.41
CA ILE A 102 11.95 12.42 13.61
C ILE A 102 11.01 13.15 12.64
N PHE A 103 11.09 12.88 11.34
CA PHE A 103 10.24 13.55 10.35
C PHE A 103 8.76 13.18 10.51
N PHE A 104 8.44 11.94 10.90
CA PHE A 104 7.09 11.53 11.24
C PHE A 104 6.49 12.39 12.35
N ILE A 105 7.23 12.60 13.45
CA ILE A 105 6.78 13.44 14.56
C ILE A 105 6.69 14.91 14.13
N LEU A 106 7.68 15.42 13.38
CA LEU A 106 7.70 16.80 12.88
C LEU A 106 6.49 17.09 11.98
N THR A 107 5.99 16.12 11.23
CA THR A 107 4.81 16.30 10.37
C THR A 107 3.53 16.66 11.15
N PHE A 108 3.47 16.34 12.44
CA PHE A 108 2.30 16.58 13.30
C PHE A 108 2.53 17.59 14.42
N VAL A 109 3.43 18.55 14.23
CA VAL A 109 3.71 19.61 15.24
C VAL A 109 2.63 20.69 15.18
N PRO A 110 1.82 20.90 16.24
CA PRO A 110 0.70 21.82 16.21
C PRO A 110 1.07 23.30 16.37
N ILE A 111 2.25 23.61 16.94
CA ILE A 111 2.68 25.00 17.18
C ILE A 111 2.86 25.81 15.88
N VAL A 112 3.06 25.10 14.77
CA VAL A 112 3.21 25.69 13.43
C VAL A 112 1.95 26.43 12.97
N LYS A 113 0.78 26.16 13.55
CA LYS A 113 -0.49 26.86 13.26
C LYS A 113 -0.40 28.38 13.46
N ASP A 114 0.46 28.82 14.39
CA ASP A 114 0.60 30.22 14.76
C ASP A 114 1.59 30.97 13.84
N TRP A 115 2.25 30.27 12.91
CA TRP A 115 3.18 30.84 11.95
C TRP A 115 2.46 31.54 10.78
N ALA A 116 3.15 32.46 10.11
CA ALA A 116 2.65 33.03 8.85
C ALA A 116 2.41 31.91 7.80
N LEU A 117 1.37 32.08 6.99
CA LEU A 117 0.94 31.03 6.02
C LEU A 117 2.08 30.54 5.10
N PRO A 118 2.95 31.37 4.51
CA PRO A 118 4.05 30.90 3.68
C PRO A 118 5.03 30.00 4.45
N ALA A 119 5.41 30.40 5.67
CA ALA A 119 6.31 29.61 6.51
C ALA A 119 5.70 28.28 6.92
N ARG A 120 4.39 28.26 7.21
CA ARG A 120 3.61 27.06 7.52
C ARG A 120 3.60 26.08 6.34
N LEU A 121 3.35 26.57 5.12
CA LEU A 121 3.35 25.75 3.90
C LEU A 121 4.73 25.14 3.62
N VAL A 122 5.79 25.93 3.75
CA VAL A 122 7.18 25.46 3.57
C VAL A 122 7.51 24.37 4.60
N TYR A 123 7.18 24.60 5.87
CA TYR A 123 7.41 23.64 6.94
C TYR A 123 6.70 22.31 6.68
N VAL A 124 5.41 22.38 6.37
CA VAL A 124 4.57 21.20 6.11
C VAL A 124 5.09 20.42 4.89
N PHE A 125 5.51 21.14 3.83
CA PHE A 125 6.08 20.52 2.64
C PHE A 125 7.39 19.78 2.95
N ILE A 126 8.33 20.43 3.64
CA ILE A 126 9.64 19.83 3.99
C ILE A 126 9.46 18.62 4.90
N THR A 127 8.62 18.73 5.93
CA THR A 127 8.42 17.64 6.89
C THR A 127 7.72 16.44 6.26
N TYR A 128 6.69 16.66 5.45
CA TYR A 128 5.99 15.60 4.74
C TYR A 128 6.85 14.92 3.67
N LEU A 129 7.58 15.71 2.88
CA LEU A 129 8.53 15.18 1.89
C LEU A 129 9.65 14.38 2.57
N GLY A 130 10.23 14.93 3.64
CA GLY A 130 11.25 14.24 4.43
C GLY A 130 10.74 12.92 5.01
N TRP A 131 9.52 12.90 5.56
CA TRP A 131 8.89 11.67 6.01
C TRP A 131 8.77 10.65 4.87
N GLY A 132 8.30 11.04 3.68
CA GLY A 132 8.16 10.15 2.52
C GLY A 132 9.49 9.52 2.11
N ILE A 133 10.54 10.34 1.95
CA ILE A 133 11.89 9.88 1.56
C ILE A 133 12.45 8.89 2.60
N PHE A 134 12.35 9.21 3.89
CA PHE A 134 12.86 8.33 4.95
C PHE A 134 12.00 7.09 5.15
N TYR A 135 10.68 7.20 4.94
CA TYR A 135 9.79 6.03 4.90
C TYR A 135 10.23 5.05 3.81
N SER A 136 10.46 5.53 2.61
CA SER A 136 10.97 4.71 1.50
C SER A 136 12.35 4.14 1.82
N SER A 137 13.21 4.92 2.49
CA SER A 137 14.55 4.48 2.92
C SER A 137 14.52 3.34 3.94
N VAL A 138 13.41 3.13 4.64
CA VAL A 138 13.20 1.96 5.53
C VAL A 138 12.41 0.87 4.84
N ASN A 139 11.33 1.23 4.13
CA ASN A 139 10.40 0.26 3.55
C ASN A 139 10.99 -0.53 2.36
N ILE A 140 11.81 0.11 1.51
CA ILE A 140 12.44 -0.56 0.36
C ILE A 140 13.42 -1.65 0.82
N PRO A 141 14.43 -1.38 1.67
CA PRO A 141 15.32 -2.42 2.17
C PRO A 141 14.58 -3.47 3.02
N TYR A 142 13.55 -3.09 3.77
CA TYR A 142 12.69 -4.03 4.49
C TYR A 142 12.01 -5.01 3.53
N GLY A 143 11.43 -4.55 2.43
CA GLY A 143 10.83 -5.41 1.42
C GLY A 143 11.84 -6.37 0.78
N SER A 144 13.04 -5.88 0.46
CA SER A 144 14.15 -6.66 -0.13
C SER A 144 14.76 -7.67 0.84
N MET A 145 14.68 -7.41 2.13
CA MET A 145 15.28 -8.24 3.19
C MET A 145 14.70 -9.66 3.22
N ALA A 146 13.46 -9.88 2.79
CA ALA A 146 12.87 -11.22 2.72
C ALA A 146 13.72 -12.20 1.90
N SER A 147 14.28 -11.74 0.77
CA SER A 147 15.16 -12.53 -0.09
C SER A 147 16.54 -12.73 0.52
N ALA A 148 16.99 -11.83 1.39
CA ALA A 148 18.26 -11.96 2.11
C ALA A 148 18.14 -12.85 3.36
N ILE A 149 16.97 -12.99 3.95
CA ILE A 149 16.73 -13.88 5.09
C ILE A 149 16.79 -15.34 4.66
N SER A 150 16.13 -15.73 3.57
CA SER A 150 16.16 -17.09 3.03
C SER A 150 16.04 -17.12 1.52
N SER A 151 16.70 -18.11 0.89
CA SER A 151 16.55 -18.42 -0.53
C SER A 151 15.38 -19.35 -0.82
N LYS A 152 14.88 -20.08 0.19
CA LYS A 152 13.83 -21.10 0.04
C LYS A 152 12.47 -20.46 -0.22
N PRO A 153 11.70 -20.93 -1.23
CA PRO A 153 10.37 -20.40 -1.55
C PRO A 153 9.39 -20.47 -0.37
N ASP A 154 9.38 -21.58 0.38
CA ASP A 154 8.47 -21.78 1.52
C ASP A 154 8.74 -20.79 2.66
N ASP A 155 10.01 -20.50 2.93
CA ASP A 155 10.40 -19.50 3.93
C ASP A 155 9.95 -18.10 3.51
N LYS A 156 10.13 -17.75 2.23
CA LYS A 156 9.68 -16.46 1.67
C LYS A 156 8.16 -16.32 1.73
N THR A 157 7.42 -17.37 1.43
CA THR A 157 5.96 -17.42 1.57
C THR A 157 5.54 -17.20 3.02
N SER A 158 6.21 -17.88 3.95
CA SER A 158 5.98 -17.70 5.38
C SER A 158 6.26 -16.26 5.84
N LEU A 159 7.38 -15.65 5.41
CA LEU A 159 7.70 -14.25 5.71
C LEU A 159 6.62 -13.31 5.16
N SER A 160 6.16 -13.52 3.94
CA SER A 160 5.08 -12.72 3.33
C SER A 160 3.77 -12.83 4.12
N THR A 161 3.43 -14.00 4.62
CA THR A 161 2.25 -14.21 5.47
C THR A 161 2.38 -13.45 6.79
N PHE A 162 3.52 -13.56 7.47
CA PHE A 162 3.78 -12.83 8.72
C PHE A 162 3.81 -11.32 8.50
N ARG A 163 4.32 -10.85 7.36
CA ARG A 163 4.25 -9.46 6.94
C ARG A 163 2.80 -8.98 6.82
N ALA A 164 1.94 -9.74 6.14
CA ALA A 164 0.53 -9.40 5.98
C ALA A 164 -0.20 -9.31 7.33
N VAL A 165 0.08 -10.24 8.24
CA VAL A 165 -0.44 -10.21 9.63
C VAL A 165 0.06 -8.96 10.36
N GLY A 166 1.35 -8.64 10.24
CA GLY A 166 1.93 -7.44 10.84
C GLY A 166 1.30 -6.15 10.33
N SER A 167 1.08 -6.06 9.01
CA SER A 167 0.38 -4.94 8.38
C SER A 167 -1.03 -4.76 8.92
N ALA A 168 -1.80 -5.83 9.00
CA ALA A 168 -3.16 -5.80 9.53
C ALA A 168 -3.21 -5.39 11.00
N LEU A 169 -2.31 -5.92 11.84
CA LEU A 169 -2.23 -5.57 13.26
C LEU A 169 -1.84 -4.10 13.46
N GLY A 170 -0.79 -3.64 12.79
CA GLY A 170 -0.33 -2.24 12.89
C GLY A 170 -1.40 -1.25 12.44
N SER A 171 -2.08 -1.56 11.33
CA SER A 171 -3.18 -0.74 10.82
C SER A 171 -4.40 -0.75 11.74
N ALA A 172 -4.79 -1.91 12.28
CA ALA A 172 -5.93 -2.01 13.20
C ALA A 172 -5.67 -1.22 14.51
N ILE A 173 -4.48 -1.36 15.08
CA ILE A 173 -4.08 -0.65 16.30
C ILE A 173 -4.14 0.86 16.09
N THR A 174 -3.53 1.38 15.01
CA THR A 174 -3.51 2.82 14.73
C THR A 174 -4.90 3.35 14.41
N SER A 175 -5.70 2.62 13.62
CA SER A 175 -7.07 3.01 13.26
C SER A 175 -8.01 3.07 14.46
N TYR A 176 -7.78 2.22 15.48
CA TYR A 176 -8.58 2.22 16.71
C TYR A 176 -8.10 3.29 17.70
N ILE A 177 -6.80 3.37 17.95
CA ILE A 177 -6.23 4.23 18.99
C ILE A 177 -6.36 5.70 18.65
N LEU A 178 -6.03 6.13 17.42
CA LEU A 178 -5.99 7.54 17.10
C LEU A 178 -7.32 8.27 17.36
N PRO A 179 -8.47 7.83 16.79
CA PRO A 179 -9.73 8.55 17.02
C PRO A 179 -10.14 8.63 18.49
N MET A 180 -9.76 7.65 19.30
CA MET A 180 -10.11 7.64 20.72
C MET A 180 -9.39 8.72 21.52
N PHE A 181 -8.16 9.06 21.14
CA PHE A 181 -7.30 9.97 21.93
C PHE A 181 -7.18 11.38 21.37
N ILE A 182 -7.34 11.58 20.04
CA ILE A 182 -7.14 12.89 19.42
C ILE A 182 -8.31 13.86 19.63
N TYR A 183 -9.53 13.35 19.90
CA TYR A 183 -10.72 14.17 20.08
C TYR A 183 -10.96 14.60 21.52
N ILE A 184 -11.51 15.81 21.71
CA ILE A 184 -11.84 16.39 23.00
C ILE A 184 -13.32 16.14 23.31
N GLY A 185 -13.61 15.22 24.26
CA GLY A 185 -14.95 15.03 24.80
C GLY A 185 -16.06 14.85 23.76
N ALA A 186 -17.25 15.34 24.09
CA ALA A 186 -18.42 15.29 23.20
C ALA A 186 -18.38 16.33 22.06
N SER A 187 -17.49 17.34 22.13
CA SER A 187 -17.41 18.40 21.12
C SER A 187 -16.82 17.96 19.78
N GLN A 188 -16.26 16.75 19.70
CA GLN A 188 -15.59 16.18 18.53
C GLN A 188 -14.49 17.09 17.92
N LYS A 189 -14.01 18.07 18.68
CA LYS A 189 -12.89 18.91 18.28
C LYS A 189 -11.58 18.15 18.40
N ILE A 190 -10.70 18.31 17.43
CA ILE A 190 -9.37 17.71 17.41
C ILE A 190 -8.44 18.53 18.28
N SER A 191 -7.81 17.91 19.27
CA SER A 191 -6.74 18.55 20.04
C SER A 191 -5.40 18.37 19.36
N GLY A 192 -4.80 19.43 18.87
CA GLY A 192 -3.47 19.40 18.27
C GLY A 192 -2.40 18.84 19.23
N SER A 193 -2.46 19.20 20.53
CA SER A 193 -1.52 18.70 21.53
C SER A 193 -1.71 17.20 21.80
N ARG A 194 -2.96 16.71 21.95
CA ARG A 194 -3.22 15.28 22.11
C ARG A 194 -2.78 14.49 20.86
N PHE A 195 -3.07 15.04 19.69
CA PHE A 195 -2.65 14.44 18.43
C PHE A 195 -1.14 14.26 18.38
N PHE A 196 -0.38 15.31 18.71
CA PHE A 196 1.08 15.29 18.76
C PHE A 196 1.60 14.17 19.69
N TRP A 197 1.08 14.08 20.93
CA TRP A 197 1.55 13.07 21.87
C TRP A 197 1.19 11.63 21.45
N VAL A 198 0.04 11.42 20.81
CA VAL A 198 -0.32 10.12 20.24
C VAL A 198 0.63 9.75 19.10
N VAL A 199 0.99 10.71 18.24
CA VAL A 199 1.97 10.49 17.17
C VAL A 199 3.36 10.19 17.73
N VAL A 200 3.77 10.87 18.79
CA VAL A 200 5.04 10.58 19.50
C VAL A 200 5.02 9.13 20.02
N ALA A 201 3.92 8.69 20.65
CA ALA A 201 3.76 7.33 21.13
C ALA A 201 3.83 6.31 19.97
N CYS A 202 3.13 6.56 18.86
CA CYS A 202 3.23 5.75 17.64
C CYS A 202 4.65 5.71 17.08
N GLY A 203 5.36 6.83 17.10
CA GLY A 203 6.76 6.92 16.66
C GLY A 203 7.70 6.07 17.52
N ILE A 204 7.53 6.10 18.85
CA ILE A 204 8.31 5.27 19.78
C ILE A 204 8.02 3.78 19.53
N LEU A 205 6.73 3.41 19.35
CA LEU A 205 6.35 2.03 19.06
C LEU A 205 6.92 1.57 17.71
N ALA A 206 6.86 2.41 16.68
CA ALA A 206 7.46 2.12 15.38
C ALA A 206 8.99 1.92 15.51
N TYR A 207 9.67 2.76 16.28
CA TYR A 207 11.09 2.62 16.55
C TYR A 207 11.44 1.29 17.21
N ILE A 208 10.66 0.87 18.23
CA ILE A 208 10.82 -0.41 18.91
C ILE A 208 10.59 -1.56 17.92
N CYS A 209 9.55 -1.48 17.10
CA CYS A 209 9.26 -2.47 16.07
C CYS A 209 10.41 -2.63 15.07
N TYR A 210 10.98 -1.53 14.57
CA TYR A 210 12.17 -1.59 13.70
C TYR A 210 13.41 -2.15 14.40
N ALA A 211 13.57 -1.87 15.71
CA ALA A 211 14.66 -2.44 16.50
C ALA A 211 14.50 -3.97 16.65
N LEU A 212 13.28 -4.44 16.90
CA LEU A 212 12.96 -5.87 16.96
C LEU A 212 13.17 -6.53 15.59
N THR A 213 12.77 -5.89 14.50
CA THR A 213 13.00 -6.40 13.15
C THR A 213 14.49 -6.65 12.90
N THR A 214 15.32 -5.64 13.11
CA THR A 214 16.75 -5.74 12.85
C THR A 214 17.50 -6.60 13.87
N GLY A 215 16.95 -6.79 15.06
CA GLY A 215 17.55 -7.64 16.11
C GLY A 215 17.16 -9.12 16.02
N LEU A 216 15.98 -9.44 15.50
CA LEU A 216 15.47 -10.81 15.43
C LEU A 216 15.69 -11.48 14.08
N THR A 217 15.80 -10.73 12.99
CA THR A 217 16.05 -11.28 11.65
C THR A 217 17.54 -11.45 11.38
N THR A 218 17.90 -12.38 10.50
CA THR A 218 19.29 -12.61 10.08
C THR A 218 19.37 -12.70 8.56
N GLU A 219 20.21 -11.85 7.95
CA GLU A 219 20.49 -11.91 6.51
C GLU A 219 21.52 -13.02 6.22
N ARG A 220 21.06 -14.10 5.58
CA ARG A 220 21.86 -15.29 5.27
C ARG A 220 22.31 -15.34 3.83
N VAL A 221 21.49 -14.77 2.92
CA VAL A 221 21.73 -14.76 1.49
C VAL A 221 22.32 -13.42 1.09
N ARG A 222 23.53 -13.44 0.55
CA ARG A 222 24.25 -12.24 0.10
C ARG A 222 24.36 -12.29 -1.41
N THR A 223 23.59 -11.46 -2.09
CA THR A 223 23.61 -11.35 -3.54
C THR A 223 24.51 -10.18 -3.95
N GLU A 224 25.48 -10.42 -4.80
CA GLU A 224 26.21 -9.36 -5.47
C GLU A 224 25.32 -8.78 -6.57
N LYS A 225 25.02 -7.50 -6.46
CA LYS A 225 24.29 -6.62 -7.39
C LYS A 225 23.09 -7.22 -8.13
N SER A 226 21.91 -6.70 -7.84
CA SER A 226 20.70 -6.88 -8.63
C SER A 226 20.86 -6.24 -10.03
N GLU A 227 20.41 -6.91 -11.08
CA GLU A 227 20.30 -6.31 -12.41
C GLU A 227 19.30 -5.16 -12.39
N LYS A 228 19.72 -4.04 -12.99
CA LYS A 228 18.92 -2.82 -13.01
C LYS A 228 17.97 -2.89 -14.18
N VAL A 229 16.67 -2.97 -13.92
CA VAL A 229 15.66 -2.78 -14.96
C VAL A 229 15.64 -1.30 -15.33
N PRO A 230 15.97 -0.91 -16.58
CA PRO A 230 15.94 0.48 -17.00
C PRO A 230 14.50 0.99 -17.09
N MET A 231 14.27 2.26 -16.70
CA MET A 231 12.93 2.87 -16.70
C MET A 231 12.23 2.78 -18.07
N GLY A 232 13.03 2.86 -19.18
CA GLY A 232 12.50 2.69 -20.53
C GLY A 232 11.90 1.31 -20.79
N ALA A 233 12.49 0.23 -20.24
CA ALA A 233 11.95 -1.12 -20.35
C ALA A 233 10.64 -1.27 -19.57
N LEU A 234 10.53 -0.61 -18.38
CA LEU A 234 9.30 -0.58 -17.61
C LEU A 234 8.14 0.04 -18.39
N VAL A 235 8.39 1.19 -19.02
CA VAL A 235 7.37 1.90 -19.80
C VAL A 235 7.01 1.11 -21.07
N LYS A 236 8.00 0.57 -21.78
CA LYS A 236 7.76 -0.24 -22.97
C LYS A 236 6.95 -1.50 -22.65
N GLY A 237 7.33 -2.25 -21.62
CA GLY A 237 6.61 -3.44 -21.18
C GLY A 237 5.15 -3.17 -20.81
N LEU A 238 4.84 -1.95 -20.30
CA LEU A 238 3.46 -1.55 -20.00
C LEU A 238 2.58 -1.56 -21.26
N PHE A 239 3.07 -1.04 -22.39
CA PHE A 239 2.27 -0.89 -23.61
C PHE A 239 2.21 -2.16 -24.47
N GLU A 240 3.17 -3.08 -24.34
CA GLU A 240 3.22 -4.32 -25.11
C GLU A 240 2.22 -5.38 -24.61
N ASN A 241 1.87 -5.35 -23.32
CA ASN A 241 0.98 -6.34 -22.72
C ASN A 241 -0.36 -5.72 -22.32
N ARG A 242 -1.41 -5.94 -23.12
CA ARG A 242 -2.77 -5.46 -22.85
C ARG A 242 -3.29 -5.91 -21.47
N ALA A 243 -2.98 -7.12 -21.05
CA ALA A 243 -3.41 -7.62 -19.74
C ALA A 243 -2.78 -6.82 -18.60
N LEU A 244 -1.50 -6.44 -18.73
CA LEU A 244 -0.79 -5.58 -17.78
C LEU A 244 -1.39 -4.18 -17.73
N VAL A 245 -1.63 -3.56 -18.88
CA VAL A 245 -2.22 -2.21 -18.94
C VAL A 245 -3.57 -2.16 -18.21
N VAL A 246 -4.44 -3.12 -18.51
CA VAL A 246 -5.77 -3.16 -17.88
C VAL A 246 -5.67 -3.45 -16.39
N LEU A 247 -4.81 -4.39 -15.97
CA LEU A 247 -4.60 -4.69 -14.55
C LEU A 247 -4.11 -3.44 -13.79
N VAL A 248 -3.15 -2.72 -14.37
CA VAL A 248 -2.62 -1.46 -13.80
C VAL A 248 -3.72 -0.41 -13.65
N LEU A 249 -4.59 -0.23 -14.66
CA LEU A 249 -5.71 0.71 -14.57
C LEU A 249 -6.71 0.31 -13.47
N VAL A 250 -7.00 -0.97 -13.34
CA VAL A 250 -7.86 -1.49 -12.26
C VAL A 250 -7.21 -1.25 -10.90
N ASP A 251 -5.92 -1.57 -10.75
CA ASP A 251 -5.19 -1.37 -9.49
C ASP A 251 -5.11 0.12 -9.12
N ILE A 252 -4.93 1.02 -10.09
CA ILE A 252 -5.02 2.47 -9.88
C ILE A 252 -6.39 2.86 -9.28
N MET A 253 -7.50 2.37 -9.83
CA MET A 253 -8.84 2.67 -9.30
C MET A 253 -9.01 2.17 -7.87
N ILE A 254 -8.52 0.97 -7.57
CA ILE A 254 -8.59 0.39 -6.23
C ILE A 254 -7.71 1.15 -5.22
N VAL A 255 -6.50 1.53 -5.60
CA VAL A 255 -5.59 2.31 -4.74
C VAL A 255 -6.14 3.72 -4.49
N ILE A 256 -6.71 4.37 -5.50
CA ILE A 256 -7.40 5.66 -5.33
C ILE A 256 -8.57 5.50 -4.35
N ASN A 257 -9.40 4.47 -4.55
CA ASN A 257 -10.51 4.18 -3.64
C ASN A 257 -10.02 4.00 -2.19
N GLN A 258 -9.00 3.21 -1.95
CA GLN A 258 -8.49 2.95 -0.60
C GLN A 258 -7.99 4.22 0.10
N ASN A 259 -7.18 5.03 -0.59
CA ASN A 259 -6.60 6.23 -0.01
C ASN A 259 -7.67 7.31 0.24
N LEU A 260 -8.57 7.53 -0.73
CA LEU A 260 -9.66 8.51 -0.58
C LEU A 260 -10.69 8.06 0.47
N SER A 261 -11.04 6.78 0.51
CA SER A 261 -11.98 6.26 1.51
C SER A 261 -11.43 6.42 2.93
N GLY A 262 -10.16 6.11 3.16
CA GLY A 262 -9.53 6.32 4.47
C GLY A 262 -9.59 7.78 4.92
N THR A 263 -9.31 8.71 4.00
CA THR A 263 -9.40 10.15 4.27
C THR A 263 -10.84 10.59 4.47
N MET A 264 -11.76 10.23 3.58
CA MET A 264 -13.17 10.66 3.63
C MET A 264 -13.91 10.09 4.84
N ILE A 265 -13.61 8.86 5.28
CA ILE A 265 -14.14 8.29 6.52
C ILE A 265 -13.81 9.19 7.72
N SER A 266 -12.58 9.72 7.79
CA SER A 266 -12.18 10.62 8.88
C SER A 266 -13.05 11.88 8.92
N TYR A 267 -13.31 12.52 7.76
CA TYR A 267 -14.20 13.68 7.70
C TYR A 267 -15.66 13.34 7.93
N LEU A 268 -16.15 12.23 7.37
CA LEU A 268 -17.53 11.78 7.53
C LEU A 268 -17.89 11.54 8.99
N PHE A 269 -17.05 10.80 9.71
CA PHE A 269 -17.31 10.53 11.13
C PHE A 269 -16.99 11.69 12.05
N ASN A 270 -16.14 12.64 11.62
CA ASN A 270 -15.87 13.88 12.34
C ASN A 270 -17.04 14.86 12.24
N ASP A 271 -17.53 15.13 11.03
CA ASP A 271 -18.44 16.26 10.76
C ASP A 271 -19.92 15.82 10.61
N TYR A 272 -20.19 14.64 10.01
CA TYR A 272 -21.54 14.14 9.77
C TYR A 272 -22.08 13.30 10.94
N PHE A 273 -21.44 12.15 11.25
CA PHE A 273 -21.90 11.27 12.31
C PHE A 273 -21.47 11.72 13.70
N LYS A 274 -20.42 12.51 13.84
CA LYS A 274 -19.83 12.99 15.08
C LYS A 274 -19.59 11.85 16.09
N ASN A 275 -19.05 10.73 15.60
CA ASN A 275 -18.88 9.50 16.38
C ASN A 275 -17.48 8.89 16.14
N LYS A 276 -16.57 9.15 17.09
CA LYS A 276 -15.18 8.66 17.03
C LYS A 276 -15.06 7.15 17.17
N THR A 277 -15.93 6.49 17.91
CA THR A 277 -15.94 5.03 18.06
C THR A 277 -16.33 4.37 16.73
N ALA A 278 -17.36 4.88 16.08
CA ALA A 278 -17.77 4.42 14.76
C ALA A 278 -16.68 4.67 13.72
N MET A 279 -15.95 5.80 13.80
CA MET A 279 -14.78 6.08 12.94
C MET A 279 -13.73 4.99 13.09
N SER A 280 -13.36 4.63 14.32
CA SER A 280 -12.35 3.59 14.58
C SER A 280 -12.76 2.26 13.96
N ILE A 281 -14.03 1.86 14.11
CA ILE A 281 -14.55 0.62 13.53
C ILE A 281 -14.53 0.69 11.99
N ALA A 282 -14.94 1.82 11.41
CA ALA A 282 -14.95 2.02 9.96
C ALA A 282 -13.55 1.89 9.34
N LEU A 283 -12.54 2.47 9.98
CA LEU A 283 -11.15 2.40 9.52
C LEU A 283 -10.57 0.98 9.60
N ILE A 284 -10.97 0.20 10.62
CA ILE A 284 -10.56 -1.20 10.77
C ILE A 284 -11.10 -2.06 9.62
N PHE A 285 -12.31 -1.79 9.11
CA PHE A 285 -12.93 -2.61 8.07
C PHE A 285 -12.10 -2.70 6.79
N ASN A 286 -11.31 -1.68 6.45
CA ASN A 286 -10.40 -1.72 5.30
C ASN A 286 -9.38 -2.88 5.36
N PHE A 287 -9.03 -3.32 6.57
CA PHE A 287 -8.07 -4.40 6.81
C PHE A 287 -8.76 -5.70 7.23
N ALA A 288 -9.79 -5.61 8.06
CA ALA A 288 -10.52 -6.77 8.57
C ALA A 288 -11.18 -7.59 7.45
N THR A 289 -11.70 -6.93 6.42
CA THR A 289 -12.33 -7.61 5.27
C THR A 289 -11.34 -8.47 4.49
N VAL A 290 -10.10 -8.03 4.34
CA VAL A 290 -9.03 -8.79 3.68
C VAL A 290 -8.72 -10.06 4.48
N ILE A 291 -8.57 -9.94 5.81
CA ILE A 291 -8.30 -11.08 6.70
C ILE A 291 -9.46 -12.07 6.69
N LEU A 292 -10.70 -11.57 6.72
CA LEU A 292 -11.90 -12.40 6.70
C LEU A 292 -12.05 -13.18 5.40
N LEU A 293 -11.72 -12.56 4.27
CA LEU A 293 -11.84 -13.18 2.94
C LEU A 293 -10.69 -14.15 2.63
N ALA A 294 -9.53 -13.99 3.26
CA ALA A 294 -8.33 -14.78 2.95
C ALA A 294 -8.55 -16.30 2.95
N PRO A 295 -9.22 -16.91 3.96
CA PRO A 295 -9.46 -18.36 3.97
C PRO A 295 -10.34 -18.85 2.81
N PHE A 296 -11.27 -18.01 2.34
CA PHE A 296 -12.23 -18.35 1.29
C PHE A 296 -11.73 -18.01 -0.10
N SER A 297 -10.74 -17.15 -0.22
CA SER A 297 -10.26 -16.59 -1.49
C SER A 297 -9.79 -17.68 -2.45
N THR A 298 -8.99 -18.64 -2.00
CA THR A 298 -8.46 -19.74 -2.81
C THR A 298 -9.59 -20.63 -3.31
N TRP A 299 -10.55 -20.98 -2.47
CA TRP A 299 -11.71 -21.80 -2.86
C TRP A 299 -12.57 -21.08 -3.92
N ILE A 300 -12.86 -19.78 -3.70
CA ILE A 300 -13.65 -18.96 -4.63
C ILE A 300 -12.95 -18.88 -5.99
N THR A 301 -11.66 -18.58 -6.01
CA THR A 301 -10.91 -18.38 -7.25
C THR A 301 -10.66 -19.68 -8.02
N ASN A 302 -10.44 -20.80 -7.35
CA ASN A 302 -10.32 -22.10 -8.01
C ASN A 302 -11.64 -22.53 -8.66
N LYS A 303 -12.78 -22.22 -8.01
CA LYS A 303 -14.10 -22.58 -8.53
C LYS A 303 -14.54 -21.67 -9.68
N PHE A 304 -14.46 -20.37 -9.49
CA PHE A 304 -15.06 -19.39 -10.42
C PHE A 304 -14.04 -18.66 -11.32
N GLY A 305 -12.76 -18.65 -10.95
CA GLY A 305 -11.73 -17.87 -11.61
C GLY A 305 -11.46 -16.54 -10.90
N ARG A 306 -10.24 -16.01 -11.07
CA ARG A 306 -9.81 -14.75 -10.43
C ARG A 306 -10.52 -13.52 -11.00
N LYS A 307 -10.61 -13.44 -12.32
CA LYS A 307 -11.29 -12.36 -13.04
C LYS A 307 -12.77 -12.31 -12.66
N GLU A 308 -13.45 -13.41 -12.80
CA GLU A 308 -14.89 -13.55 -12.60
C GLU A 308 -15.29 -13.25 -11.14
N SER A 309 -14.56 -13.81 -10.19
CA SER A 309 -14.78 -13.56 -8.76
C SER A 309 -14.55 -12.09 -8.37
N SER A 310 -13.51 -11.47 -8.93
CA SER A 310 -13.22 -10.05 -8.68
C SER A 310 -14.28 -9.14 -9.26
N ILE A 311 -14.78 -9.40 -10.46
CA ILE A 311 -15.86 -8.63 -11.08
C ILE A 311 -17.12 -8.65 -10.20
N VAL A 312 -17.55 -9.84 -9.78
CA VAL A 312 -18.74 -9.99 -8.93
C VAL A 312 -18.57 -9.26 -7.61
N ALA A 313 -17.41 -9.40 -6.96
CA ALA A 313 -17.13 -8.74 -5.70
C ALA A 313 -17.09 -7.20 -5.84
N LEU A 314 -16.47 -6.67 -6.90
CA LEU A 314 -16.40 -5.23 -7.17
C LEU A 314 -17.78 -4.64 -7.49
N ILE A 315 -18.60 -5.34 -8.30
CA ILE A 315 -19.98 -4.91 -8.58
C ILE A 315 -20.80 -4.93 -7.29
N PHE A 316 -20.70 -5.97 -6.47
CA PHE A 316 -21.37 -6.05 -5.19
C PHE A 316 -20.99 -4.85 -4.30
N GLY A 317 -19.70 -4.56 -4.16
CA GLY A 317 -19.22 -3.39 -3.42
C GLY A 317 -19.76 -2.07 -3.98
N ALA A 318 -19.73 -1.89 -5.30
CA ALA A 318 -20.26 -0.70 -5.96
C ALA A 318 -21.77 -0.51 -5.73
N VAL A 319 -22.56 -1.59 -5.76
CA VAL A 319 -24.00 -1.55 -5.48
C VAL A 319 -24.27 -1.15 -4.02
N ILE A 320 -23.52 -1.69 -3.08
CA ILE A 320 -23.67 -1.34 -1.65
C ILE A 320 -23.34 0.13 -1.39
N TYR A 321 -22.23 0.65 -1.92
CA TYR A 321 -21.89 2.08 -1.78
C TYR A 321 -22.86 2.97 -2.56
N GLY A 322 -23.33 2.53 -3.73
CA GLY A 322 -24.36 3.21 -4.49
C GLY A 322 -25.71 3.28 -3.74
N ALA A 323 -26.09 2.19 -3.05
CA ALA A 323 -27.24 2.19 -2.17
C ALA A 323 -27.08 3.17 -1.00
N LEU A 324 -25.89 3.22 -0.36
CA LEU A 324 -25.61 4.22 0.67
C LEU A 324 -25.70 5.65 0.14
N PHE A 325 -25.22 5.89 -1.08
CA PHE A 325 -25.31 7.21 -1.73
C PHE A 325 -26.76 7.68 -1.89
N VAL A 326 -27.66 6.76 -2.25
CA VAL A 326 -29.09 7.08 -2.47
C VAL A 326 -29.87 7.17 -1.15
N ILE A 327 -29.62 6.24 -0.21
CA ILE A 327 -30.38 6.16 1.05
C ILE A 327 -30.09 7.34 1.98
N HIS A 328 -28.88 7.92 1.92
CA HIS A 328 -28.45 9.07 2.72
C HIS A 328 -28.78 8.90 4.21
N THR A 329 -28.25 7.85 4.82
CA THR A 329 -28.58 7.49 6.22
C THR A 329 -27.95 8.42 7.25
N HIS A 330 -28.69 8.71 8.33
CA HIS A 330 -28.16 9.39 9.51
C HIS A 330 -27.71 8.41 10.62
N SER A 331 -27.95 7.12 10.43
CA SER A 331 -27.53 6.10 11.40
C SER A 331 -26.10 5.65 11.14
N ALA A 332 -25.18 5.95 12.07
CA ALA A 332 -23.80 5.49 12.01
C ALA A 332 -23.68 3.96 11.99
N VAL A 333 -24.56 3.26 12.73
CA VAL A 333 -24.58 1.78 12.79
C VAL A 333 -24.98 1.19 11.43
N PHE A 334 -26.06 1.71 10.83
CA PHE A 334 -26.46 1.25 9.49
C PHE A 334 -25.37 1.51 8.45
N TYR A 335 -24.75 2.70 8.52
CA TYR A 335 -23.61 3.02 7.63
C TYR A 335 -22.46 2.03 7.82
N LEU A 336 -22.08 1.70 9.05
CA LEU A 336 -21.00 0.74 9.34
C LEU A 336 -21.30 -0.66 8.79
N VAL A 337 -22.54 -1.14 8.93
CA VAL A 337 -22.94 -2.45 8.39
C VAL A 337 -22.80 -2.46 6.86
N MET A 338 -23.32 -1.44 6.20
CA MET A 338 -23.22 -1.32 4.74
C MET A 338 -21.76 -1.12 4.30
N LEU A 339 -20.98 -0.32 5.02
CA LEU A 339 -19.56 -0.12 4.77
C LEU A 339 -18.78 -1.44 4.83
N PHE A 340 -19.08 -2.28 5.83
CA PHE A 340 -18.46 -3.60 5.95
C PHE A 340 -18.70 -4.46 4.70
N PHE A 341 -19.96 -4.59 4.27
CA PHE A 341 -20.29 -5.34 3.08
C PHE A 341 -19.71 -4.72 1.80
N GLY A 342 -19.75 -3.39 1.67
CA GLY A 342 -19.17 -2.68 0.52
C GLY A 342 -17.66 -2.86 0.41
N SER A 343 -16.94 -2.88 1.54
CA SER A 343 -15.49 -3.06 1.57
C SER A 343 -15.03 -4.48 1.21
N LEU A 344 -15.90 -5.49 1.26
CA LEU A 344 -15.61 -6.84 0.76
C LEU A 344 -15.23 -6.84 -0.72
N GLY A 345 -15.84 -5.95 -1.52
CA GLY A 345 -15.54 -5.82 -2.95
C GLY A 345 -14.08 -5.47 -3.22
N ALA A 346 -13.59 -4.38 -2.63
CA ALA A 346 -12.20 -3.97 -2.75
C ALA A 346 -11.25 -4.97 -2.06
N GLY A 347 -11.66 -5.53 -0.91
CA GLY A 347 -10.91 -6.54 -0.17
C GLY A 347 -10.61 -7.79 -0.99
N MET A 348 -11.58 -8.28 -1.75
CA MET A 348 -11.39 -9.45 -2.62
C MET A 348 -10.38 -9.17 -3.73
N PHE A 349 -10.44 -8.02 -4.39
CA PHE A 349 -9.46 -7.65 -5.41
C PHE A 349 -8.06 -7.50 -4.81
N ASN A 350 -7.91 -6.90 -3.64
CA ASN A 350 -6.62 -6.74 -2.97
C ASN A 350 -5.95 -8.08 -2.62
N LEU A 351 -6.72 -9.10 -2.29
CA LEU A 351 -6.20 -10.46 -2.12
C LEU A 351 -5.71 -11.06 -3.44
N MET A 352 -6.38 -10.72 -4.55
CA MET A 352 -6.12 -11.32 -5.84
C MET A 352 -5.09 -10.58 -6.69
N VAL A 353 -4.79 -9.31 -6.40
CA VAL A 353 -3.92 -8.49 -7.26
C VAL A 353 -2.56 -9.11 -7.54
N TRP A 354 -1.94 -9.70 -6.54
CA TRP A 354 -0.63 -10.38 -6.70
C TRP A 354 -0.73 -11.65 -7.54
N ALA A 355 -1.85 -12.37 -7.46
CA ALA A 355 -2.12 -13.52 -8.30
C ALA A 355 -2.44 -13.10 -9.75
N PHE A 356 -3.12 -11.97 -9.96
CA PHE A 356 -3.29 -11.37 -11.29
C PHE A 356 -1.95 -10.98 -11.92
N ILE A 357 -1.02 -10.42 -11.13
CA ILE A 357 0.32 -10.09 -11.61
C ILE A 357 1.04 -11.34 -12.11
N THR A 358 0.95 -12.46 -11.39
CA THR A 358 1.52 -13.73 -11.83
C THR A 358 0.91 -14.22 -13.14
N ASP A 359 -0.43 -14.14 -13.28
CA ASP A 359 -1.10 -14.52 -14.54
C ASP A 359 -0.67 -13.65 -15.73
N VAL A 360 -0.41 -12.35 -15.46
CA VAL A 360 0.09 -11.40 -16.49
C VAL A 360 1.51 -11.72 -16.89
N ILE A 361 2.37 -12.12 -15.94
CA ILE A 361 3.75 -12.57 -16.21
C ILE A 361 3.72 -13.83 -17.08
N ASP A 362 2.93 -14.83 -16.70
CA ASP A 362 2.78 -16.07 -17.44
C ASP A 362 2.23 -15.82 -18.88
N ASN A 363 1.26 -14.89 -19.00
CA ASN A 363 0.77 -14.49 -20.31
C ASN A 363 1.83 -13.77 -21.14
N HIS A 364 2.67 -12.95 -20.51
CA HIS A 364 3.79 -12.26 -21.18
C HIS A 364 4.80 -13.28 -21.73
N GLU A 365 5.18 -14.26 -20.93
CA GLU A 365 6.07 -15.33 -21.31
C GLU A 365 5.53 -16.15 -22.50
N VAL A 366 4.22 -16.47 -22.50
CA VAL A 366 3.57 -17.16 -23.64
C VAL A 366 3.58 -16.30 -24.91
N LEU A 367 3.50 -14.96 -24.80
CA LEU A 367 3.45 -14.05 -25.94
C LEU A 367 4.83 -13.71 -26.52
N THR A 368 5.83 -13.56 -25.65
CA THR A 368 7.16 -13.03 -26.03
C THR A 368 8.25 -14.09 -25.98
N GLY A 369 8.01 -15.22 -25.35
CA GLY A 369 9.02 -16.27 -25.09
C GLY A 369 10.02 -15.88 -24.00
N THR A 370 9.87 -14.71 -23.37
CA THR A 370 10.75 -14.23 -22.29
C THR A 370 9.96 -13.97 -21.03
N ARG A 371 10.53 -14.34 -19.87
CA ARG A 371 9.93 -14.12 -18.57
C ARG A 371 10.49 -12.85 -17.95
N GLU A 372 9.65 -11.82 -17.78
CA GLU A 372 10.05 -10.50 -17.29
C GLU A 372 9.32 -10.12 -15.98
N ASP A 373 9.52 -10.93 -14.92
CA ASP A 373 8.90 -10.72 -13.61
C ASP A 373 9.16 -9.31 -13.08
N GLY A 374 10.42 -8.85 -13.14
CA GLY A 374 10.82 -7.55 -12.60
C GLY A 374 10.18 -6.36 -13.27
N VAL A 375 9.94 -6.45 -14.59
CA VAL A 375 9.27 -5.38 -15.37
C VAL A 375 7.81 -5.26 -14.92
N VAL A 376 7.08 -6.37 -14.86
CA VAL A 376 5.66 -6.38 -14.50
C VAL A 376 5.44 -5.87 -13.07
N TYR A 377 6.24 -6.36 -12.12
CA TYR A 377 6.19 -5.87 -10.73
C TYR A 377 6.56 -4.39 -10.62
N GLY A 378 7.60 -3.95 -11.33
CA GLY A 378 8.05 -2.56 -11.34
C GLY A 378 7.00 -1.60 -11.87
N VAL A 379 6.37 -1.96 -12.99
CA VAL A 379 5.27 -1.17 -13.60
C VAL A 379 4.09 -1.05 -12.64
N ASN A 380 3.65 -2.15 -12.02
CA ASN A 380 2.54 -2.12 -11.07
C ASN A 380 2.87 -1.28 -9.83
N SER A 381 4.08 -1.43 -9.27
CA SER A 381 4.52 -0.64 -8.12
C SER A 381 4.57 0.86 -8.42
N PHE A 382 5.07 1.25 -9.59
CA PHE A 382 5.08 2.63 -10.05
C PHE A 382 3.64 3.18 -10.20
N ALA A 383 2.74 2.41 -10.82
CA ALA A 383 1.36 2.79 -11.00
C ALA A 383 0.62 3.01 -9.67
N ARG A 384 0.85 2.17 -8.67
CA ARG A 384 0.30 2.35 -7.31
C ARG A 384 0.76 3.65 -6.66
N LYS A 385 2.01 4.07 -6.86
CA LYS A 385 2.51 5.35 -6.34
C LYS A 385 1.88 6.54 -7.06
N VAL A 386 1.73 6.46 -8.38
CA VAL A 386 1.00 7.46 -9.16
C VAL A 386 -0.45 7.56 -8.67
N ALA A 387 -1.12 6.44 -8.42
CA ALA A 387 -2.46 6.41 -7.87
C ALA A 387 -2.56 7.05 -6.47
N GLN A 388 -1.58 6.82 -5.59
CA GLN A 388 -1.50 7.47 -4.28
C GLN A 388 -1.31 8.99 -4.39
N ALA A 389 -0.48 9.44 -5.34
CA ALA A 389 -0.28 10.87 -5.60
C ALA A 389 -1.59 11.53 -6.08
N ILE A 390 -2.27 10.91 -7.04
CA ILE A 390 -3.56 11.37 -7.56
C ILE A 390 -4.59 11.41 -6.42
N ALA A 391 -4.70 10.36 -5.62
CA ALA A 391 -5.65 10.30 -4.51
C ALA A 391 -5.39 11.39 -3.47
N GLY A 392 -4.14 11.63 -3.08
CA GLY A 392 -3.77 12.67 -2.12
C GLY A 392 -4.12 14.07 -2.62
N GLY A 393 -3.77 14.38 -3.87
CA GLY A 393 -4.12 15.65 -4.52
C GLY A 393 -5.63 15.83 -4.68
N PHE A 394 -6.28 14.83 -5.25
CA PHE A 394 -7.71 14.85 -5.54
C PHE A 394 -8.57 14.99 -4.27
N GLY A 395 -8.20 14.30 -3.18
CA GLY A 395 -8.88 14.43 -1.89
C GLY A 395 -8.88 15.87 -1.35
N GLY A 396 -7.75 16.56 -1.44
CA GLY A 396 -7.64 17.96 -1.03
C GLY A 396 -8.46 18.91 -1.93
N PHE A 397 -8.39 18.73 -3.26
CA PHE A 397 -9.19 19.52 -4.19
C PHE A 397 -10.70 19.31 -3.99
N MET A 398 -11.14 18.08 -3.73
CA MET A 398 -12.55 17.76 -3.45
C MET A 398 -13.05 18.48 -2.21
N LEU A 399 -12.29 18.52 -1.13
CA LEU A 399 -12.65 19.26 0.09
C LEU A 399 -12.84 20.76 -0.20
N THR A 400 -11.95 21.35 -0.97
CA THR A 400 -12.08 22.77 -1.35
C THR A 400 -13.28 23.00 -2.27
N PHE A 401 -13.52 22.10 -3.24
CA PHE A 401 -14.63 22.18 -4.18
C PHE A 401 -15.99 22.11 -3.49
N ILE A 402 -16.13 21.27 -2.46
CA ILE A 402 -17.38 21.21 -1.67
C ILE A 402 -17.54 22.40 -0.70
N GLY A 403 -16.51 23.25 -0.54
CA GLY A 403 -16.53 24.41 0.33
C GLY A 403 -16.19 24.10 1.79
N TYR A 404 -15.40 23.06 2.06
CA TYR A 404 -14.96 22.69 3.41
C TYR A 404 -14.14 23.83 4.06
N LYS A 405 -14.59 24.29 5.23
CA LYS A 405 -13.90 25.34 5.98
C LYS A 405 -12.85 24.75 6.89
N SER A 406 -11.59 25.12 6.67
CA SER A 406 -10.47 24.77 7.51
C SER A 406 -10.44 25.61 8.79
N SER A 407 -9.76 25.13 9.83
CA SER A 407 -9.68 25.79 11.14
C SER A 407 -8.34 25.54 11.81
N THR A 408 -7.93 26.47 12.67
CA THR A 408 -6.78 26.29 13.58
C THR A 408 -7.21 25.89 14.99
N ALA A 409 -8.52 25.79 15.23
CA ALA A 409 -9.13 25.54 16.55
C ALA A 409 -9.59 24.07 16.76
N GLY A 410 -9.05 23.12 15.97
CA GLY A 410 -9.40 21.70 16.05
C GLY A 410 -10.67 21.32 15.26
N GLY A 411 -11.11 22.20 14.39
CA GLY A 411 -12.31 22.06 13.56
C GLY A 411 -13.29 23.24 13.75
N VAL A 412 -14.10 23.47 12.75
CA VAL A 412 -15.19 24.45 12.74
C VAL A 412 -16.46 23.77 12.29
N THR A 413 -17.60 24.19 12.82
CA THR A 413 -18.89 23.65 12.38
C THR A 413 -19.11 23.96 10.89
N GLN A 414 -19.23 22.93 10.08
CA GLN A 414 -19.50 23.03 8.67
C GLN A 414 -20.99 23.33 8.45
N THR A 415 -21.33 23.93 7.29
CA THR A 415 -22.72 24.10 6.89
C THR A 415 -23.34 22.75 6.53
N THR A 416 -24.67 22.61 6.69
CA THR A 416 -25.39 21.39 6.35
C THR A 416 -25.11 20.94 4.91
N ALA A 417 -25.06 21.87 3.96
CA ALA A 417 -24.75 21.56 2.58
C ALA A 417 -23.34 20.96 2.37
N VAL A 418 -22.33 21.41 3.14
CA VAL A 418 -20.98 20.85 3.08
C VAL A 418 -20.95 19.46 3.72
N ILE A 419 -21.65 19.29 4.84
CA ILE A 419 -21.75 18.00 5.56
C ILE A 419 -22.40 16.95 4.64
N ASP A 420 -23.48 17.30 3.94
CA ASP A 420 -24.16 16.41 2.98
C ASP A 420 -23.25 16.05 1.79
N ARG A 421 -22.47 17.03 1.30
CA ARG A 421 -21.50 16.77 0.23
C ARG A 421 -20.37 15.84 0.68
N ILE A 422 -19.90 15.93 1.95
CA ILE A 422 -18.94 14.98 2.50
C ILE A 422 -19.51 13.55 2.46
N TYR A 423 -20.79 13.39 2.84
CA TYR A 423 -21.47 12.09 2.78
C TYR A 423 -21.50 11.54 1.35
N HIS A 424 -21.88 12.38 0.38
CA HIS A 424 -21.93 11.99 -1.04
C HIS A 424 -20.54 11.66 -1.61
N LEU A 425 -19.48 12.36 -1.18
CA LEU A 425 -18.12 12.00 -1.57
C LEU A 425 -17.68 10.67 -0.97
N ALA A 426 -17.96 10.46 0.32
CA ALA A 426 -17.55 9.23 1.03
C ALA A 426 -18.22 7.96 0.48
N THR A 427 -19.40 8.11 -0.12
CA THR A 427 -20.15 6.99 -0.73
C THR A 427 -20.00 6.94 -2.26
N GLY A 428 -19.96 8.09 -2.92
CA GLY A 428 -19.89 8.19 -4.39
C GLY A 428 -18.53 7.80 -4.94
N ILE A 429 -17.42 8.20 -4.28
CA ILE A 429 -16.06 7.84 -4.73
C ILE A 429 -15.89 6.31 -4.77
N PRO A 430 -16.17 5.54 -3.70
CA PRO A 430 -16.09 4.09 -3.76
C PRO A 430 -17.00 3.49 -4.84
N THR A 431 -18.22 3.99 -4.98
CA THR A 431 -19.17 3.53 -6.00
C THR A 431 -18.56 3.63 -7.40
N VAL A 432 -18.03 4.81 -7.75
CA VAL A 432 -17.46 5.06 -9.09
C VAL A 432 -16.18 4.24 -9.29
N CYS A 433 -15.27 4.25 -8.32
CA CYS A 433 -13.99 3.54 -8.45
C CYS A 433 -14.19 2.02 -8.60
N LEU A 434 -15.06 1.41 -7.77
CA LEU A 434 -15.32 -0.03 -7.84
C LEU A 434 -16.07 -0.41 -9.12
N LEU A 435 -17.04 0.42 -9.56
CA LEU A 435 -17.77 0.20 -10.80
C LEU A 435 -16.83 0.29 -12.01
N VAL A 436 -15.99 1.33 -12.09
CA VAL A 436 -15.02 1.48 -13.19
C VAL A 436 -14.04 0.33 -13.18
N ALA A 437 -13.52 -0.09 -12.02
CA ALA A 437 -12.64 -1.25 -11.90
C ALA A 437 -13.31 -2.53 -12.40
N ALA A 438 -14.57 -2.76 -12.03
CA ALA A 438 -15.36 -3.91 -12.50
C ALA A 438 -15.55 -3.90 -14.02
N LEU A 439 -15.91 -2.73 -14.60
CA LEU A 439 -16.11 -2.57 -16.05
C LEU A 439 -14.80 -2.78 -16.83
N LEU A 440 -13.66 -2.26 -16.32
CA LEU A 440 -12.34 -2.50 -16.91
C LEU A 440 -12.00 -4.00 -16.93
N LEU A 441 -12.23 -4.72 -15.82
CA LEU A 441 -12.02 -6.17 -15.77
C LEU A 441 -12.97 -6.90 -16.72
N LEU A 442 -14.24 -6.51 -16.76
CA LEU A 442 -15.26 -7.20 -17.54
C LEU A 442 -14.98 -7.10 -19.04
N PHE A 443 -14.78 -5.88 -19.55
CA PHE A 443 -14.71 -5.60 -20.99
C PHE A 443 -13.30 -5.60 -21.56
N LEU A 444 -12.30 -5.20 -20.80
CA LEU A 444 -10.96 -4.98 -21.34
C LEU A 444 -9.93 -6.02 -20.91
N TYR A 445 -10.09 -6.67 -19.73
CA TYR A 445 -9.12 -7.63 -19.26
C TYR A 445 -9.22 -8.97 -19.99
N PRO A 446 -8.15 -9.42 -20.69
CA PRO A 446 -8.25 -10.55 -21.62
C PRO A 446 -8.12 -11.92 -20.96
N LEU A 447 -7.62 -12.01 -19.70
CA LEU A 447 -7.29 -13.29 -19.05
C LEU A 447 -8.48 -13.81 -18.24
N SER A 448 -9.38 -14.56 -18.89
CA SER A 448 -10.40 -15.35 -18.21
C SER A 448 -9.79 -16.62 -17.61
N LYS A 449 -10.52 -17.32 -16.71
CA LYS A 449 -10.10 -18.60 -16.12
C LYS A 449 -9.59 -19.59 -17.17
N LYS A 450 -10.35 -19.80 -18.25
CA LYS A 450 -9.97 -20.73 -19.34
C LYS A 450 -8.65 -20.32 -20.01
N ARG A 451 -8.40 -19.03 -20.16
CA ARG A 451 -7.17 -18.53 -20.81
C ARG A 451 -5.96 -18.64 -19.89
N VAL A 452 -6.13 -18.44 -18.59
CA VAL A 452 -5.08 -18.67 -17.59
C VAL A 452 -4.69 -20.14 -17.55
N GLU A 453 -5.68 -21.06 -17.51
CA GLU A 453 -5.44 -22.51 -17.56
C GLU A 453 -4.74 -22.93 -18.86
N ALA A 454 -5.15 -22.37 -19.99
CA ALA A 454 -4.50 -22.64 -21.30
C ALA A 454 -3.06 -22.12 -21.33
N ASN A 455 -2.78 -20.95 -20.78
CA ASN A 455 -1.42 -20.40 -20.69
C ASN A 455 -0.54 -21.28 -19.79
N ALA A 456 -1.04 -21.71 -18.64
CA ALA A 456 -0.32 -22.62 -17.73
C ALA A 456 0.04 -23.96 -18.43
N ALA A 457 -0.91 -24.55 -19.19
CA ALA A 457 -0.65 -25.76 -19.94
C ALA A 457 0.41 -25.56 -21.05
N LYS A 458 0.37 -24.42 -21.75
CA LYS A 458 1.38 -24.09 -22.77
C LYS A 458 2.78 -23.91 -22.17
N LEU A 459 2.88 -23.19 -21.04
CA LEU A 459 4.16 -22.99 -20.36
C LEU A 459 4.73 -24.30 -19.84
N ALA A 460 3.89 -25.18 -19.27
CA ALA A 460 4.33 -26.51 -18.86
C ALA A 460 4.89 -27.33 -20.02
N ALA A 461 4.30 -27.25 -21.21
CA ALA A 461 4.79 -27.92 -22.41
C ALA A 461 6.11 -27.31 -22.92
N ILE A 462 6.25 -25.99 -22.91
CA ILE A 462 7.48 -25.28 -23.30
C ILE A 462 8.63 -25.64 -22.37
N HIS A 463 8.39 -25.58 -21.05
CA HIS A 463 9.43 -25.89 -20.05
C HIS A 463 9.84 -27.36 -20.07
N ALA A 464 8.89 -28.30 -20.33
CA ALA A 464 9.21 -29.71 -20.49
C ALA A 464 10.14 -29.94 -21.69
N LYS A 465 9.84 -29.30 -22.83
CA LYS A 465 10.65 -29.40 -24.05
C LYS A 465 12.07 -28.83 -23.84
N ASN A 466 12.20 -27.66 -23.24
CA ASN A 466 13.50 -27.05 -22.96
C ASN A 466 14.34 -27.95 -22.01
N THR A 467 13.71 -28.59 -21.03
CA THR A 467 14.40 -29.53 -20.11
C THR A 467 14.86 -30.82 -20.82
N GLU A 468 14.14 -31.27 -21.85
CA GLU A 468 14.57 -32.42 -22.66
C GLU A 468 15.74 -32.04 -23.57
N GLU A 469 15.69 -30.87 -24.22
CA GLU A 469 16.76 -30.35 -25.06
C GLU A 469 18.07 -30.13 -24.26
N GLU A 470 17.98 -29.54 -23.03
CA GLU A 470 19.15 -29.39 -22.14
C GLU A 470 19.78 -30.73 -21.75
N LYS A 471 18.96 -31.76 -21.48
CA LYS A 471 19.47 -33.11 -21.16
C LYS A 471 20.12 -33.80 -22.37
N GLU A 472 19.60 -33.59 -23.57
CA GLU A 472 20.19 -34.11 -24.81
C GLU A 472 21.52 -33.45 -25.09
N GLU A 473 21.68 -32.11 -24.91
CA GLU A 473 22.92 -31.39 -25.01
C GLU A 473 23.97 -31.83 -23.99
N GLU A 474 23.56 -32.02 -22.71
CA GLU A 474 24.47 -32.54 -21.66
C GLU A 474 24.96 -33.97 -21.98
N ASN A 475 24.07 -34.83 -22.47
CA ASN A 475 24.43 -36.20 -22.85
C ASN A 475 25.26 -36.26 -24.14
N GLY A 476 25.02 -35.34 -25.11
CA GLY A 476 25.81 -35.23 -26.32
C GLY A 476 27.25 -34.78 -26.09
N THR A 477 27.46 -33.83 -25.19
CA THR A 477 28.80 -33.35 -24.79
C THR A 477 29.60 -34.34 -23.95
N SER A 478 28.91 -35.24 -23.22
CA SER A 478 29.59 -36.31 -22.44
C SER A 478 29.99 -37.54 -23.28
N SER A 479 29.52 -37.65 -24.54
CA SER A 479 29.88 -38.75 -25.45
C SER A 479 31.06 -38.39 -26.40
N GLU A 480 31.47 -37.11 -26.43
CA GLU A 480 32.61 -36.63 -27.24
C GLU A 480 33.91 -36.37 -26.43
N ALA A 481 33.89 -36.61 -25.11
CA ALA A 481 35.05 -36.54 -24.20
C ALA A 481 35.55 -37.95 -23.79
#